data_18b388b21faa4f90a504cd821d968fef
#
_entry.id   18b388b21faa4f90a504cd821d968fef
#
_cell.length_a   1.000
_cell.length_b   1.000
_cell.length_c   1.000
_cell.angle_alpha   90.00
_cell.angle_beta   90.00
_cell.angle_gamma   90.00
#
_symmetry.space_group_name_H-M   'P 1'
#
loop_
_entity.id
_entity.type
_entity.pdbx_description
1 polymer ?
#
loop_
_entity_poly.entity_id
_entity_poly.type
_entity_poly.pdbx_seq_one_letter_code
_entity_poly.pdbx_strand_id
1 'polypeptide(L)'
;MATGAALTTGRLRLRRRLLLWSAPVVLLAVAVAVKMISVVLVGDSAISHFARGDGAALHADASRLGVLNLIEPAKAPFAGGSAAVLEGRLGDADDEFSRALAGDQSCPVRVNLELVRETQGDVAAAAGRTAAAEERYRSALGIVTEAAAGCFAGNDDAQPDRRVVRAEAQARLNAKIAWLHSVPPPPPPGMAAPPPPPPPPPAGAAPAESDTTPPALGPSGQGLSDISPDRLPSPGVQPSAPHQLGGGDPLDRLRQLLTDAASSGSDAG
;
A
#
# COMPACT_ATOMS: atom_id res chain seq x y z
N MET A 1 -2.80 10.45 79.89
CA MET A 1 -2.36 10.86 78.55
C MET A 1 -2.07 9.67 77.62
N ALA A 2 -3.03 8.79 77.33
CA ALA A 2 -2.77 7.60 76.52
C ALA A 2 -3.78 7.36 75.34
N THR A 3 -4.65 8.34 75.05
CA THR A 3 -5.73 8.19 74.05
C THR A 3 -5.36 8.64 72.65
N GLY A 4 -4.23 9.35 72.44
CA GLY A 4 -3.86 9.88 71.13
C GLY A 4 -3.13 8.92 70.19
N ALA A 5 -2.44 7.89 70.72
CA ALA A 5 -1.62 6.98 69.93
C ALA A 5 -2.42 5.88 69.18
N ALA A 6 -3.58 5.49 69.71
CA ALA A 6 -4.42 4.45 69.15
C ALA A 6 -5.19 4.89 67.89
N LEU A 7 -5.55 6.17 67.80
CA LEU A 7 -6.27 6.76 66.65
C LEU A 7 -5.39 6.94 65.42
N THR A 8 -4.08 7.19 65.61
CA THR A 8 -3.09 7.38 64.50
C THR A 8 -2.76 6.05 63.84
N THR A 9 -2.66 4.95 64.58
CA THR A 9 -2.37 3.61 64.03
C THR A 9 -3.56 3.04 63.25
N GLY A 10 -4.80 3.31 63.67
CA GLY A 10 -5.99 2.94 62.93
C GLY A 10 -6.11 3.64 61.55
N ARG A 11 -5.82 4.94 61.52
CA ARG A 11 -5.83 5.72 60.27
C ARG A 11 -4.72 5.30 59.29
N LEU A 12 -3.55 4.94 59.77
CA LEU A 12 -2.47 4.41 58.95
C LEU A 12 -2.79 3.04 58.38
N ARG A 13 -3.43 2.15 59.14
CA ARG A 13 -3.87 0.84 58.65
C ARG A 13 -4.97 0.97 57.60
N LEU A 14 -5.91 1.87 57.76
CA LEU A 14 -6.98 2.12 56.77
C LEU A 14 -6.41 2.70 55.47
N ARG A 15 -5.53 3.69 55.58
CA ARG A 15 -4.82 4.26 54.39
C ARG A 15 -4.01 3.20 53.65
N ARG A 16 -3.29 2.33 54.34
CA ARG A 16 -2.52 1.24 53.73
C ARG A 16 -3.43 0.21 53.05
N ARG A 17 -4.57 -0.13 53.66
CA ARG A 17 -5.55 -0.99 53.00
C ARG A 17 -6.15 -0.35 51.75
N LEU A 18 -6.55 0.91 51.80
CA LEU A 18 -7.08 1.64 50.65
C LEU A 18 -6.05 1.73 49.55
N LEU A 19 -4.77 2.05 49.86
CA LEU A 19 -3.70 2.07 48.87
C LEU A 19 -3.44 0.70 48.27
N LEU A 20 -3.43 -0.37 49.04
CA LEU A 20 -3.24 -1.73 48.55
C LEU A 20 -4.39 -2.20 47.63
N TRP A 21 -5.64 -1.78 47.94
CA TRP A 21 -6.79 -2.13 47.08
C TRP A 21 -6.93 -1.23 45.87
N SER A 22 -6.53 0.04 45.94
CA SER A 22 -6.55 0.97 44.80
C SER A 22 -5.33 0.83 43.89
N ALA A 23 -4.19 0.36 44.40
CA ALA A 23 -2.94 0.23 43.61
C ALA A 23 -3.09 -0.56 42.31
N PRO A 24 -3.73 -1.74 42.27
CA PRO A 24 -3.88 -2.49 41.03
C PRO A 24 -4.75 -1.75 40.01
N VAL A 25 -5.80 -1.06 40.45
CA VAL A 25 -6.66 -0.26 39.56
C VAL A 25 -5.90 0.94 38.98
N VAL A 26 -5.14 1.65 39.81
CA VAL A 26 -4.31 2.79 39.38
C VAL A 26 -3.20 2.32 38.43
N LEU A 27 -2.53 1.20 38.74
CA LEU A 27 -1.49 0.64 37.86
C LEU A 27 -2.08 0.23 36.51
N LEU A 28 -3.26 -0.40 36.50
CA LEU A 28 -3.96 -0.73 35.26
C LEU A 28 -4.31 0.53 34.46
N ALA A 29 -4.85 1.55 35.11
CA ALA A 29 -5.19 2.82 34.45
C ALA A 29 -3.94 3.51 33.86
N VAL A 30 -2.82 3.52 34.58
CA VAL A 30 -1.54 4.04 34.09
C VAL A 30 -1.04 3.20 32.92
N ALA A 31 -1.08 1.88 32.98
CA ALA A 31 -0.67 1.01 31.89
C ALA A 31 -1.50 1.25 30.62
N VAL A 32 -2.81 1.41 30.76
CA VAL A 32 -3.70 1.76 29.63
C VAL A 32 -3.35 3.13 29.05
N ALA A 33 -3.14 4.14 29.91
CA ALA A 33 -2.77 5.50 29.44
C ALA A 33 -1.43 5.49 28.68
N VAL A 34 -0.42 4.81 29.22
CA VAL A 34 0.89 4.67 28.55
C VAL A 34 0.73 3.94 27.20
N LYS A 35 -0.10 2.88 27.15
CA LYS A 35 -0.38 2.16 25.90
C LYS A 35 -1.08 3.07 24.88
N MET A 36 -2.06 3.87 25.28
CA MET A 36 -2.76 4.78 24.36
C MET A 36 -1.80 5.84 23.79
N ILE A 37 -0.94 6.43 24.61
CA ILE A 37 0.09 7.37 24.14
C ILE A 37 1.06 6.66 23.19
N SER A 38 1.50 5.46 23.52
CA SER A 38 2.39 4.66 22.65
C SER A 38 1.77 4.39 21.27
N VAL A 39 0.47 4.07 21.20
CA VAL A 39 -0.21 3.83 19.92
C VAL A 39 -0.22 5.08 19.04
N VAL A 40 -0.44 6.26 19.61
CA VAL A 40 -0.40 7.53 18.86
C VAL A 40 1.02 7.79 18.34
N LEU A 41 2.03 7.75 19.20
CA LEU A 41 3.41 8.02 18.79
C LEU A 41 3.95 7.02 17.75
N VAL A 42 3.64 5.74 17.90
CA VAL A 42 4.05 4.72 16.93
C VAL A 42 3.24 4.86 15.63
N GLY A 43 1.98 5.25 15.70
CA GLY A 43 1.15 5.55 14.54
C GLY A 43 1.74 6.69 13.68
N ASP A 44 2.11 7.80 14.31
CA ASP A 44 2.76 8.94 13.62
C ASP A 44 4.11 8.54 13.00
N SER A 45 4.89 7.72 13.73
CA SER A 45 6.14 7.15 13.22
C SER A 45 5.88 6.29 11.99
N ALA A 46 4.88 5.42 12.02
CA ALA A 46 4.50 4.54 10.91
C ALA A 46 4.11 5.33 9.65
N ILE A 47 3.31 6.39 9.79
CA ILE A 47 2.96 7.30 8.68
C ILE A 47 4.22 7.92 8.08
N SER A 48 5.14 8.39 8.93
CA SER A 48 6.39 8.99 8.48
C SER A 48 7.31 7.99 7.77
N HIS A 49 7.41 6.75 8.26
CA HIS A 49 8.20 5.69 7.61
C HIS A 49 7.58 5.29 6.27
N PHE A 50 6.26 5.17 6.23
CA PHE A 50 5.54 4.90 4.98
C PHE A 50 5.79 5.98 3.92
N ALA A 51 5.65 7.27 4.30
CA ALA A 51 5.90 8.40 3.39
C ALA A 51 7.34 8.45 2.85
N ARG A 52 8.31 7.90 3.60
CA ARG A 52 9.71 7.78 3.15
C ARG A 52 10.01 6.49 2.38
N GLY A 53 9.03 5.60 2.22
CA GLY A 53 9.22 4.28 1.59
C GLY A 53 10.07 3.32 2.42
N ASP A 54 10.23 3.56 3.74
CA ASP A 54 11.01 2.72 4.64
C ASP A 54 10.17 1.55 5.16
N GLY A 55 10.08 0.49 4.34
CA GLY A 55 9.30 -0.72 4.65
C GLY A 55 9.79 -1.42 5.91
N ALA A 56 11.10 -1.48 6.14
CA ALA A 56 11.68 -2.18 7.30
C ALA A 56 11.34 -1.45 8.62
N ALA A 57 11.46 -0.12 8.66
CA ALA A 57 11.08 0.66 9.82
C ALA A 57 9.56 0.61 10.06
N LEU A 58 8.76 0.66 9.01
CA LEU A 58 7.30 0.50 9.10
C LEU A 58 6.90 -0.87 9.64
N HIS A 59 7.58 -1.94 9.23
CA HIS A 59 7.35 -3.29 9.75
C HIS A 59 7.67 -3.39 11.25
N ALA A 60 8.75 -2.72 11.71
CA ALA A 60 9.06 -2.62 13.13
C ALA A 60 7.97 -1.88 13.91
N ASP A 61 7.41 -0.80 13.36
CA ASP A 61 6.30 -0.07 13.99
C ASP A 61 5.01 -0.91 14.01
N ALA A 62 4.70 -1.64 12.95
CA ALA A 62 3.57 -2.59 12.91
C ALA A 62 3.68 -3.62 14.04
N SER A 63 4.88 -4.17 14.26
CA SER A 63 5.14 -5.12 15.34
C SER A 63 4.91 -4.50 16.73
N ARG A 64 5.32 -3.25 16.94
CA ARG A 64 5.08 -2.50 18.20
C ARG A 64 3.60 -2.19 18.42
N LEU A 65 2.87 -1.85 17.35
CA LEU A 65 1.42 -1.65 17.39
C LEU A 65 0.69 -2.93 17.80
N GLY A 66 1.17 -4.10 17.38
CA GLY A 66 0.58 -5.40 17.69
C GLY A 66 0.67 -5.79 19.16
N VAL A 67 1.62 -5.26 19.93
CA VAL A 67 1.80 -5.61 21.34
C VAL A 67 0.60 -5.14 22.18
N LEU A 68 -0.15 -6.08 22.78
CA LEU A 68 -1.33 -5.81 23.64
C LEU A 68 -2.39 -4.90 22.97
N ASN A 69 -2.55 -5.01 21.66
CA ASN A 69 -3.53 -4.21 20.92
C ASN A 69 -4.91 -4.88 20.92
N LEU A 70 -5.62 -4.74 22.04
CA LEU A 70 -6.98 -5.26 22.23
C LEU A 70 -8.07 -4.28 21.78
N ILE A 71 -7.72 -2.98 21.66
CA ILE A 71 -8.70 -1.93 21.37
C ILE A 71 -8.82 -1.69 19.85
N GLU A 72 -7.73 -1.75 19.13
CA GLU A 72 -7.67 -1.48 17.68
C GLU A 72 -6.90 -2.61 16.96
N PRO A 73 -7.43 -3.84 16.96
CA PRO A 73 -6.71 -5.03 16.47
C PRO A 73 -6.30 -4.92 14.99
N ALA A 74 -6.99 -4.11 14.20
CA ALA A 74 -6.72 -3.94 12.78
C ALA A 74 -5.51 -3.05 12.46
N LYS A 75 -5.08 -2.15 13.36
CA LYS A 75 -3.99 -1.20 13.07
C LYS A 75 -2.65 -1.87 12.79
N ALA A 76 -2.27 -2.86 13.57
CA ALA A 76 -1.01 -3.57 13.39
C ALA A 76 -0.96 -4.32 12.05
N PRO A 77 -1.94 -5.17 11.69
CA PRO A 77 -1.95 -5.82 10.39
C PRO A 77 -2.10 -4.82 9.24
N PHE A 78 -2.83 -3.70 9.39
CA PHE A 78 -2.87 -2.66 8.37
C PHE A 78 -1.49 -2.06 8.08
N ALA A 79 -0.74 -1.69 9.12
CA ALA A 79 0.63 -1.19 8.97
C ALA A 79 1.58 -2.26 8.41
N GLY A 80 1.40 -3.53 8.81
CA GLY A 80 2.15 -4.67 8.27
C GLY A 80 1.91 -4.87 6.79
N GLY A 81 0.65 -4.80 6.34
CA GLY A 81 0.28 -4.88 4.93
C GLY A 81 0.91 -3.75 4.11
N SER A 82 0.87 -2.53 4.64
CA SER A 82 1.52 -1.37 3.99
C SER A 82 3.03 -1.54 3.87
N ALA A 83 3.70 -2.06 4.92
CA ALA A 83 5.13 -2.38 4.87
C ALA A 83 5.45 -3.45 3.81
N ALA A 84 4.63 -4.51 3.75
CA ALA A 84 4.79 -5.58 2.78
C ALA A 84 4.64 -5.08 1.32
N VAL A 85 3.73 -4.13 1.07
CA VAL A 85 3.61 -3.46 -0.24
C VAL A 85 4.88 -2.69 -0.60
N LEU A 86 5.43 -1.89 0.33
CA LEU A 86 6.68 -1.16 0.09
C LEU A 86 7.85 -2.09 -0.24
N GLU A 87 7.86 -3.27 0.35
CA GLU A 87 8.86 -4.31 0.12
C GLU A 87 8.57 -5.20 -1.11
N GLY A 88 7.44 -5.01 -1.78
CA GLY A 88 7.02 -5.81 -2.95
C GLY A 88 6.49 -7.20 -2.60
N ARG A 89 6.24 -7.48 -1.33
CA ARG A 89 5.75 -8.77 -0.83
C ARG A 89 4.22 -8.82 -0.86
N LEU A 90 3.65 -8.87 -2.08
CA LEU A 90 2.20 -8.79 -2.28
C LEU A 90 1.40 -9.92 -1.62
N GLY A 91 1.99 -11.11 -1.45
CA GLY A 91 1.35 -12.22 -0.72
C GLY A 91 1.16 -11.88 0.75
N ASP A 92 2.23 -11.42 1.41
CA ASP A 92 2.18 -11.00 2.81
C ASP A 92 1.25 -9.79 3.00
N ALA A 93 1.22 -8.88 2.03
CA ALA A 93 0.31 -7.73 2.05
C ALA A 93 -1.16 -8.16 2.01
N ASP A 94 -1.53 -9.13 1.16
CA ASP A 94 -2.89 -9.69 1.11
C ASP A 94 -3.28 -10.33 2.44
N ASP A 95 -2.40 -11.14 3.04
CA ASP A 95 -2.63 -11.80 4.33
C ASP A 95 -2.82 -10.78 5.46
N GLU A 96 -1.97 -9.74 5.50
CA GLU A 96 -2.03 -8.70 6.51
C GLU A 96 -3.30 -7.84 6.36
N PHE A 97 -3.62 -7.37 5.15
CA PHE A 97 -4.85 -6.60 4.95
C PHE A 97 -6.12 -7.44 5.13
N SER A 98 -6.08 -8.74 4.84
CA SER A 98 -7.19 -9.65 5.13
C SER A 98 -7.41 -9.82 6.64
N ARG A 99 -6.32 -9.89 7.43
CA ARG A 99 -6.41 -9.87 8.90
C ARG A 99 -6.93 -8.52 9.42
N ALA A 100 -6.49 -7.41 8.82
CA ALA A 100 -7.02 -6.10 9.17
C ALA A 100 -8.53 -6.02 8.89
N LEU A 101 -8.99 -6.53 7.75
CA LEU A 101 -10.40 -6.54 7.37
C LEU A 101 -11.27 -7.36 8.33
N ALA A 102 -10.74 -8.43 8.90
CA ALA A 102 -11.45 -9.21 9.90
C ALA A 102 -11.73 -8.41 11.21
N GLY A 103 -10.86 -7.44 11.52
CA GLY A 103 -11.00 -6.60 12.72
C GLY A 103 -11.63 -5.22 12.46
N ASP A 104 -11.53 -4.73 11.23
CA ASP A 104 -12.03 -3.40 10.82
C ASP A 104 -12.52 -3.43 9.36
N GLN A 105 -13.82 -3.27 9.18
CA GLN A 105 -14.50 -3.26 7.88
C GLN A 105 -14.48 -1.87 7.20
N SER A 106 -13.61 -0.97 7.63
CA SER A 106 -13.53 0.40 7.14
C SER A 106 -13.10 0.49 5.66
N CYS A 107 -13.43 1.61 5.02
CA CYS A 107 -13.07 1.85 3.63
C CYS A 107 -11.55 1.80 3.37
N PRO A 108 -10.68 2.38 4.21
CA PRO A 108 -9.24 2.29 3.98
C PRO A 108 -8.72 0.84 3.89
N VAL A 109 -9.21 -0.05 4.77
CA VAL A 109 -8.80 -1.46 4.76
C VAL A 109 -9.27 -2.15 3.49
N ARG A 110 -10.54 -1.95 3.08
CA ARG A 110 -11.10 -2.55 1.87
C ARG A 110 -10.41 -2.07 0.60
N VAL A 111 -10.15 -0.77 0.51
CA VAL A 111 -9.48 -0.18 -0.66
C VAL A 111 -8.06 -0.72 -0.83
N ASN A 112 -7.29 -0.80 0.27
CA ASN A 112 -5.92 -1.33 0.19
C ASN A 112 -5.90 -2.82 -0.18
N LEU A 113 -6.82 -3.63 0.37
CA LEU A 113 -6.91 -5.05 0.03
C LEU A 113 -7.32 -5.25 -1.43
N GLU A 114 -8.28 -4.46 -1.92
CA GLU A 114 -8.69 -4.47 -3.32
C GLU A 114 -7.50 -4.19 -4.24
N LEU A 115 -6.76 -3.09 -3.99
CA LEU A 115 -5.61 -2.70 -4.80
C LEU A 115 -4.48 -3.75 -4.80
N VAL A 116 -4.23 -4.38 -3.65
CA VAL A 116 -3.25 -5.48 -3.56
C VAL A 116 -3.67 -6.67 -4.41
N ARG A 117 -4.92 -7.10 -4.32
CA ARG A 117 -5.44 -8.23 -5.12
C ARG A 117 -5.50 -7.91 -6.60
N GLU A 118 -5.88 -6.69 -6.97
CA GLU A 118 -5.81 -6.22 -8.35
C GLU A 118 -4.37 -6.27 -8.88
N THR A 119 -3.40 -5.78 -8.10
CA THR A 119 -1.98 -5.80 -8.47
C THR A 119 -1.44 -7.23 -8.61
N GLN A 120 -1.83 -8.15 -7.72
CA GLN A 120 -1.49 -9.57 -7.86
C GLN A 120 -2.06 -10.15 -9.15
N GLY A 121 -3.28 -9.76 -9.53
CA GLY A 121 -3.89 -10.11 -10.80
C GLY A 121 -3.10 -9.60 -11.99
N ASP A 122 -2.65 -8.32 -11.94
CA ASP A 122 -1.84 -7.70 -13.00
C ASP A 122 -0.50 -8.44 -13.19
N VAL A 123 0.18 -8.76 -12.07
CA VAL A 123 1.42 -9.55 -12.08
C VAL A 123 1.20 -10.96 -12.66
N ALA A 124 0.09 -11.60 -12.31
CA ALA A 124 -0.25 -12.92 -12.84
C ALA A 124 -0.57 -12.86 -14.34
N ALA A 125 -1.32 -11.86 -14.79
CA ALA A 125 -1.65 -11.63 -16.19
C ALA A 125 -0.40 -11.35 -17.04
N ALA A 126 0.49 -10.49 -16.56
CA ALA A 126 1.77 -10.21 -17.22
C ALA A 126 2.67 -11.44 -17.34
N ALA A 127 2.55 -12.40 -16.41
CA ALA A 127 3.24 -13.69 -16.46
C ALA A 127 2.49 -14.77 -17.30
N GLY A 128 1.40 -14.41 -18.00
CA GLY A 128 0.59 -15.34 -18.79
C GLY A 128 -0.24 -16.33 -17.97
N ARG A 129 -0.35 -16.13 -16.65
CA ARG A 129 -1.10 -17.00 -15.73
C ARG A 129 -2.56 -16.56 -15.63
N THR A 130 -3.30 -16.73 -16.75
CA THR A 130 -4.66 -16.21 -16.93
C THR A 130 -5.63 -16.64 -15.83
N ALA A 131 -5.65 -17.92 -15.46
CA ALA A 131 -6.55 -18.41 -14.42
C ALA A 131 -6.25 -17.80 -13.04
N ALA A 132 -4.97 -17.65 -12.69
CA ALA A 132 -4.58 -17.01 -11.45
C ALA A 132 -4.90 -15.50 -11.44
N ALA A 133 -4.73 -14.83 -12.59
CA ALA A 133 -5.10 -13.42 -12.73
C ALA A 133 -6.61 -13.22 -12.53
N GLU A 134 -7.42 -14.06 -13.17
CA GLU A 134 -8.87 -14.01 -13.06
C GLU A 134 -9.36 -14.23 -11.62
N GLU A 135 -8.78 -15.21 -10.92
CA GLU A 135 -9.08 -15.48 -9.50
C GLU A 135 -8.82 -14.23 -8.64
N ARG A 136 -7.68 -13.57 -8.84
CA ARG A 136 -7.31 -12.36 -8.10
C ARG A 136 -8.24 -11.18 -8.41
N TYR A 137 -8.57 -10.94 -9.67
CA TYR A 137 -9.51 -9.88 -10.06
C TYR A 137 -10.92 -10.15 -9.52
N ARG A 138 -11.41 -11.39 -9.54
CA ARG A 138 -12.71 -11.74 -8.93
C ARG A 138 -12.70 -11.54 -7.42
N SER A 139 -11.60 -11.90 -6.77
CA SER A 139 -11.43 -11.68 -5.34
C SER A 139 -11.42 -10.19 -4.98
N ALA A 140 -10.74 -9.35 -5.78
CA ALA A 140 -10.79 -7.90 -5.64
C ALA A 140 -12.21 -7.35 -5.87
N LEU A 141 -12.90 -7.83 -6.91
CA LEU A 141 -14.29 -7.45 -7.21
C LEU A 141 -15.24 -7.78 -6.06
N GLY A 142 -15.05 -8.91 -5.38
CA GLY A 142 -15.79 -9.27 -4.17
C GLY A 142 -15.66 -8.20 -3.08
N ILE A 143 -14.44 -7.72 -2.82
CA ILE A 143 -14.21 -6.63 -1.85
C ILE A 143 -14.99 -5.36 -2.22
N VAL A 144 -15.01 -5.00 -3.52
CA VAL A 144 -15.73 -3.81 -4.01
C VAL A 144 -17.23 -3.96 -3.83
N THR A 145 -17.78 -5.13 -4.19
CA THR A 145 -19.24 -5.37 -4.16
C THR A 145 -19.80 -5.51 -2.75
N GLU A 146 -18.99 -5.99 -1.81
CA GLU A 146 -19.37 -6.13 -0.39
C GLU A 146 -19.12 -4.87 0.44
N ALA A 147 -18.52 -3.85 -0.16
CA ALA A 147 -18.17 -2.62 0.54
C ALA A 147 -19.41 -1.78 0.86
N ALA A 148 -19.34 -1.02 1.96
CA ALA A 148 -20.35 -0.01 2.26
C ALA A 148 -20.39 1.07 1.16
N ALA A 149 -21.56 1.68 0.99
CA ALA A 149 -21.72 2.80 0.06
C ALA A 149 -20.72 3.92 0.38
N GLY A 150 -20.13 4.51 -0.66
CA GLY A 150 -19.11 5.55 -0.51
C GLY A 150 -17.68 5.04 -0.30
N CYS A 151 -17.45 3.74 -0.17
CA CYS A 151 -16.07 3.22 -0.14
C CYS A 151 -15.41 3.27 -1.52
N PHE A 152 -16.15 2.95 -2.57
CA PHE A 152 -15.69 2.94 -3.96
C PHE A 152 -16.51 3.95 -4.79
N ALA A 153 -17.58 3.52 -5.43
CA ALA A 153 -18.47 4.45 -6.13
C ALA A 153 -19.07 5.48 -5.18
N GLY A 154 -19.10 6.74 -5.61
CA GLY A 154 -19.63 7.84 -4.80
C GLY A 154 -18.76 8.21 -3.59
N ASN A 155 -17.47 7.83 -3.58
CA ASN A 155 -16.54 8.20 -2.53
C ASN A 155 -16.22 9.71 -2.54
N ASP A 156 -15.88 10.24 -1.39
CA ASP A 156 -15.56 11.64 -1.12
C ASP A 156 -14.05 11.88 -0.87
N ASP A 157 -13.19 10.99 -1.39
CA ASP A 157 -11.75 11.12 -1.22
C ASP A 157 -11.28 12.53 -1.61
N ALA A 158 -10.51 13.16 -0.73
CA ALA A 158 -10.01 14.51 -0.95
C ALA A 158 -9.08 14.62 -2.16
N GLN A 159 -8.34 13.56 -2.45
CA GLN A 159 -7.43 13.50 -3.60
C GLN A 159 -8.18 13.08 -4.87
N PRO A 160 -8.19 13.92 -5.95
CA PRO A 160 -8.94 13.62 -7.16
C PRO A 160 -8.56 12.30 -7.82
N ASP A 161 -7.27 12.00 -7.92
CA ASP A 161 -6.76 10.79 -8.58
C ASP A 161 -7.19 9.53 -7.83
N ARG A 162 -7.08 9.51 -6.50
CA ARG A 162 -7.57 8.40 -5.68
C ARG A 162 -9.08 8.25 -5.75
N ARG A 163 -9.81 9.38 -5.78
CA ARG A 163 -11.27 9.38 -5.93
C ARG A 163 -11.68 8.66 -7.19
N VAL A 164 -11.04 8.96 -8.33
CA VAL A 164 -11.27 8.31 -9.62
C VAL A 164 -10.91 6.82 -9.57
N VAL A 165 -9.74 6.48 -9.08
CA VAL A 165 -9.28 5.07 -8.97
C VAL A 165 -10.26 4.23 -8.15
N ARG A 166 -10.77 4.75 -7.03
CA ARG A 166 -11.76 4.09 -6.19
C ARG A 166 -13.12 3.98 -6.89
N ALA A 167 -13.58 5.09 -7.49
CA ALA A 167 -14.89 5.13 -8.16
C ALA A 167 -14.97 4.14 -9.34
N GLU A 168 -13.88 3.94 -10.06
CA GLU A 168 -13.82 3.09 -11.25
C GLU A 168 -13.44 1.63 -10.95
N ALA A 169 -13.15 1.27 -9.70
CA ALA A 169 -12.64 -0.05 -9.32
C ALA A 169 -13.47 -1.21 -9.90
N GLN A 170 -14.79 -1.16 -9.76
CA GLN A 170 -15.68 -2.20 -10.29
C GLN A 170 -15.60 -2.32 -11.81
N ALA A 171 -15.68 -1.19 -12.53
CA ALA A 171 -15.64 -1.17 -13.98
C ALA A 171 -14.28 -1.65 -14.49
N ARG A 172 -13.19 -1.20 -13.85
CA ARG A 172 -11.82 -1.57 -14.18
C ARG A 172 -11.57 -3.07 -13.99
N LEU A 173 -11.99 -3.66 -12.88
CA LEU A 173 -11.85 -5.08 -12.60
C LEU A 173 -12.64 -5.94 -13.59
N ASN A 174 -13.89 -5.55 -13.91
CA ASN A 174 -14.70 -6.23 -14.92
C ASN A 174 -14.03 -6.16 -16.30
N ALA A 175 -13.47 -5.02 -16.69
CA ALA A 175 -12.76 -4.86 -17.95
C ALA A 175 -11.50 -5.74 -18.01
N LYS A 176 -10.73 -5.85 -16.91
CA LYS A 176 -9.57 -6.74 -16.81
C LYS A 176 -9.96 -8.21 -16.96
N ILE A 177 -11.03 -8.64 -16.29
CA ILE A 177 -11.54 -10.02 -16.44
C ILE A 177 -11.98 -10.28 -17.89
N ALA A 178 -12.73 -9.37 -18.50
CA ALA A 178 -13.16 -9.52 -19.89
C ALA A 178 -11.98 -9.58 -20.87
N TRP A 179 -10.94 -8.77 -20.62
CA TRP A 179 -9.72 -8.76 -21.43
C TRP A 179 -8.98 -10.11 -21.41
N LEU A 180 -8.92 -10.79 -20.25
CA LEU A 180 -8.29 -12.11 -20.12
C LEU A 180 -8.93 -13.17 -21.06
N HIS A 181 -10.20 -12.98 -21.41
CA HIS A 181 -10.96 -13.89 -22.30
C HIS A 181 -11.04 -13.36 -23.75
N SER A 182 -10.51 -12.16 -24.03
CA SER A 182 -10.50 -11.63 -25.38
C SER A 182 -9.45 -12.35 -26.23
N VAL A 183 -9.86 -12.87 -27.36
CA VAL A 183 -8.93 -13.38 -28.38
C VAL A 183 -8.22 -12.14 -28.97
N PRO A 184 -6.88 -12.14 -29.05
CA PRO A 184 -6.19 -11.04 -29.72
C PRO A 184 -6.74 -10.89 -31.16
N PRO A 185 -7.03 -9.66 -31.64
CA PRO A 185 -7.44 -9.50 -33.02
C PRO A 185 -6.36 -10.07 -33.94
N PRO A 186 -6.74 -10.76 -35.02
CA PRO A 186 -5.77 -11.26 -35.97
C PRO A 186 -4.93 -10.08 -36.50
N PRO A 187 -3.60 -10.26 -36.67
CA PRO A 187 -2.75 -9.20 -37.18
C PRO A 187 -3.32 -8.70 -38.51
N PRO A 188 -3.33 -7.39 -38.77
CA PRO A 188 -3.88 -6.83 -39.99
C PRO A 188 -3.20 -7.48 -41.18
N PRO A 189 -3.97 -7.84 -42.23
CA PRO A 189 -3.40 -8.46 -43.41
C PRO A 189 -2.34 -7.55 -44.03
N GLY A 190 -1.09 -7.98 -44.06
CA GLY A 190 0.05 -7.24 -44.57
C GLY A 190 1.18 -6.95 -43.58
N MET A 191 1.02 -7.18 -42.29
CA MET A 191 2.16 -7.21 -41.37
C MET A 191 2.80 -8.60 -41.39
N ALA A 192 3.71 -8.80 -42.34
CA ALA A 192 4.64 -9.93 -42.28
C ALA A 192 5.43 -9.83 -40.95
N ALA A 193 5.62 -10.99 -40.32
CA ALA A 193 6.52 -11.04 -39.14
C ALA A 193 7.84 -10.35 -39.48
N PRO A 194 8.42 -9.55 -38.58
CA PRO A 194 9.71 -8.94 -38.84
C PRO A 194 10.70 -10.05 -39.23
N PRO A 195 11.56 -9.81 -40.24
CA PRO A 195 12.54 -10.81 -40.65
C PRO A 195 13.41 -11.20 -39.44
N PRO A 196 13.79 -12.48 -39.31
CA PRO A 196 14.66 -12.91 -38.24
C PRO A 196 15.94 -12.02 -38.24
N PRO A 197 16.47 -11.67 -37.06
CA PRO A 197 17.68 -10.87 -36.98
C PRO A 197 18.81 -11.56 -37.76
N PRO A 198 19.66 -10.78 -38.49
CA PRO A 198 20.78 -11.35 -39.23
C PRO A 198 21.70 -12.12 -38.27
N PRO A 199 22.29 -13.23 -38.70
CA PRO A 199 23.21 -14.01 -37.90
C PRO A 199 24.37 -13.10 -37.45
N PRO A 200 24.88 -13.25 -36.20
CA PRO A 200 26.00 -12.47 -35.73
C PRO A 200 27.20 -12.67 -36.64
N PRO A 201 27.98 -11.59 -36.95
CA PRO A 201 29.18 -11.70 -37.77
C PRO A 201 30.17 -12.66 -37.10
N PRO A 202 30.95 -13.43 -37.90
CA PRO A 202 31.95 -14.33 -37.37
C PRO A 202 32.98 -13.59 -36.51
N ALA A 203 33.22 -14.10 -35.31
CA ALA A 203 34.25 -13.56 -34.42
C ALA A 203 35.65 -13.70 -35.05
N GLY A 204 36.22 -12.61 -35.47
CA GLY A 204 37.57 -12.62 -35.98
C GLY A 204 37.93 -11.30 -36.71
N ALA A 205 38.31 -10.31 -35.96
CA ALA A 205 39.38 -9.33 -36.29
C ALA A 205 39.25 -8.15 -35.30
N ALA A 206 40.20 -8.01 -34.42
CA ALA A 206 40.42 -6.80 -33.67
C ALA A 206 41.00 -5.74 -34.62
N PRO A 207 40.55 -4.49 -34.56
CA PRO A 207 41.34 -3.36 -34.90
C PRO A 207 41.47 -2.36 -33.75
N ALA A 208 42.70 -2.06 -33.48
CA ALA A 208 43.30 -0.77 -33.13
C ALA A 208 42.50 0.23 -32.29
N GLU A 209 43.12 0.55 -31.19
CA GLU A 209 42.90 1.69 -30.31
C GLU A 209 42.78 3.01 -31.13
N SER A 210 41.73 3.74 -30.80
CA SER A 210 41.70 5.19 -31.07
C SER A 210 41.27 5.90 -29.80
N ASP A 211 42.22 6.60 -29.21
CA ASP A 211 42.07 7.62 -28.19
C ASP A 211 40.90 8.54 -28.50
N THR A 212 39.93 8.61 -27.65
CA THR A 212 39.05 9.77 -27.56
C THR A 212 38.58 9.97 -26.12
N THR A 213 39.07 11.02 -25.53
CA THR A 213 38.78 11.61 -24.23
C THR A 213 37.26 11.63 -23.90
N PRO A 214 36.83 11.25 -22.70
CA PRO A 214 35.43 11.39 -22.29
C PRO A 214 35.09 12.86 -21.96
N PRO A 215 33.96 13.39 -22.42
CA PRO A 215 33.46 14.67 -21.94
C PRO A 215 32.82 14.54 -20.54
N ALA A 216 33.07 15.56 -19.75
CA ALA A 216 32.64 15.74 -18.38
C ALA A 216 31.12 15.59 -18.17
N LEU A 217 30.75 14.83 -17.15
CA LEU A 217 29.39 14.76 -16.62
C LEU A 217 29.03 16.08 -15.92
N GLY A 218 28.11 16.82 -16.52
CA GLY A 218 27.41 17.92 -15.87
C GLY A 218 26.17 17.39 -15.14
N PRO A 219 25.79 17.97 -14.00
CA PRO A 219 24.61 17.54 -13.27
C PRO A 219 23.36 18.12 -13.92
N SER A 220 22.59 17.29 -14.59
CA SER A 220 21.27 17.67 -15.10
C SER A 220 20.19 17.13 -14.19
N GLY A 221 19.79 17.93 -13.23
CA GLY A 221 18.49 17.81 -12.62
C GLY A 221 17.42 18.11 -13.67
N GLN A 222 16.68 17.10 -14.11
CA GLN A 222 15.49 17.33 -14.93
C GLN A 222 14.28 17.31 -14.01
N GLY A 223 13.81 18.52 -13.72
CA GLY A 223 12.54 18.78 -13.04
C GLY A 223 11.36 18.30 -13.87
N LEU A 224 10.31 17.86 -13.17
CA LEU A 224 8.97 17.56 -13.66
C LEU A 224 8.26 18.83 -14.19
N SER A 225 8.74 19.41 -15.28
CA SER A 225 8.17 20.65 -15.85
C SER A 225 8.18 20.62 -17.37
N ASP A 226 7.66 19.55 -17.98
CA ASP A 226 7.40 19.60 -19.43
C ASP A 226 6.22 18.69 -19.81
N ILE A 227 5.02 19.05 -19.32
CA ILE A 227 3.78 18.62 -19.91
C ILE A 227 3.41 19.71 -20.93
N SER A 228 3.92 19.55 -22.15
CA SER A 228 3.49 20.35 -23.30
C SER A 228 2.04 20.02 -23.64
N PRO A 229 1.14 21.02 -23.73
CA PRO A 229 -0.28 20.79 -24.06
C PRO A 229 -0.52 20.37 -25.52
N ASP A 230 0.51 20.27 -26.36
CA ASP A 230 0.40 19.98 -27.79
C ASP A 230 0.67 18.52 -28.20
N ARG A 231 0.81 17.59 -27.26
CA ARG A 231 0.87 16.17 -27.61
C ARG A 231 -0.49 15.50 -27.46
N LEU A 232 -1.35 15.73 -28.43
CA LEU A 232 -2.45 14.82 -28.73
C LEU A 232 -1.87 13.44 -29.09
N PRO A 233 -2.40 12.33 -28.56
CA PRO A 233 -1.93 11.00 -28.94
C PRO A 233 -2.16 10.80 -30.44
N SER A 234 -1.08 10.54 -31.17
CA SER A 234 -1.14 10.18 -32.59
C SER A 234 -1.96 8.93 -32.77
N PRO A 235 -2.89 8.85 -33.76
CA PRO A 235 -3.64 7.65 -34.06
C PRO A 235 -2.69 6.61 -34.63
N GLY A 236 -2.27 5.64 -33.81
CA GLY A 236 -1.31 4.58 -34.19
C GLY A 236 -0.62 3.91 -33.00
N VAL A 237 -0.80 4.43 -31.80
CA VAL A 237 -0.36 3.75 -30.59
C VAL A 237 -1.31 2.59 -30.35
N GLN A 238 -0.76 1.35 -30.32
CA GLN A 238 -1.49 0.16 -29.89
C GLN A 238 -2.31 0.50 -28.66
N PRO A 239 -3.58 0.07 -28.58
CA PRO A 239 -4.36 0.28 -27.38
C PRO A 239 -3.62 -0.37 -26.22
N SER A 240 -3.09 0.44 -25.33
CA SER A 240 -2.64 -0.01 -24.02
C SER A 240 -3.76 -0.86 -23.46
N ALA A 241 -3.42 -2.03 -22.90
CA ALA A 241 -4.41 -2.91 -22.31
C ALA A 241 -5.38 -2.05 -21.49
N PRO A 242 -6.71 -2.13 -21.79
CA PRO A 242 -7.65 -1.20 -21.21
C PRO A 242 -7.61 -1.32 -19.69
N HIS A 243 -7.36 -0.20 -19.03
CA HIS A 243 -7.50 -0.05 -17.59
C HIS A 243 -6.43 -0.69 -16.68
N GLN A 244 -5.16 -0.68 -17.09
CA GLN A 244 -4.07 -0.81 -16.11
C GLN A 244 -4.09 0.43 -15.19
N LEU A 245 -3.64 0.26 -13.94
CA LEU A 245 -3.48 1.36 -12.96
C LEU A 245 -2.45 2.42 -13.43
N GLY A 246 -2.53 2.85 -14.68
CA GLY A 246 -1.55 3.70 -15.37
C GLY A 246 -0.45 2.90 -16.06
N GLY A 247 0.27 3.52 -17.03
CA GLY A 247 1.44 2.89 -17.66
C GLY A 247 2.59 2.79 -16.66
N GLY A 248 3.25 1.62 -16.61
CA GLY A 248 4.39 1.37 -15.72
C GLY A 248 4.26 0.06 -14.96
N ASP A 249 5.19 -0.20 -14.03
CA ASP A 249 5.15 -1.36 -13.15
C ASP A 249 3.93 -1.26 -12.23
N PRO A 250 3.04 -2.27 -12.17
CA PRO A 250 1.86 -2.26 -11.30
C PRO A 250 2.18 -2.03 -9.82
N LEU A 251 3.32 -2.55 -9.36
CA LEU A 251 3.75 -2.39 -7.97
C LEU A 251 4.20 -0.96 -7.66
N ASP A 252 4.89 -0.30 -8.59
CA ASP A 252 5.30 1.09 -8.41
C ASP A 252 4.08 2.01 -8.38
N ARG A 253 3.08 1.73 -9.22
CA ARG A 253 1.81 2.46 -9.20
C ARG A 253 1.05 2.26 -7.90
N LEU A 254 0.99 1.03 -7.39
CA LEU A 254 0.38 0.73 -6.10
C LEU A 254 1.10 1.50 -4.97
N ARG A 255 2.43 1.48 -4.94
CA ARG A 255 3.22 2.25 -3.95
C ARG A 255 2.91 3.73 -4.02
N GLN A 256 2.83 4.31 -5.22
CA GLN A 256 2.49 5.72 -5.41
C GLN A 256 1.10 6.04 -4.83
N LEU A 257 0.08 5.26 -5.18
CA LEU A 257 -1.29 5.45 -4.67
C LEU A 257 -1.36 5.38 -3.15
N LEU A 258 -0.61 4.46 -2.54
CA LEU A 258 -0.56 4.32 -1.09
C LEU A 258 0.23 5.45 -0.43
N THR A 259 1.31 5.93 -1.05
CA THR A 259 2.10 7.09 -0.56
C THR A 259 1.27 8.37 -0.60
N ASP A 260 0.52 8.59 -1.68
CA ASP A 260 -0.38 9.73 -1.80
C ASP A 260 -1.50 9.67 -0.73
N ALA A 261 -1.91 8.45 -0.34
CA ALA A 261 -2.86 8.24 0.75
C ALA A 261 -2.30 8.67 2.10
N ALA A 262 -1.04 8.35 2.38
CA ALA A 262 -0.39 8.70 3.65
C ALA A 262 -0.14 10.21 3.79
N SER A 263 0.26 10.89 2.70
CA SER A 263 0.52 12.33 2.71
C SER A 263 -0.74 13.17 2.98
N SER A 264 -1.92 12.69 2.58
CA SER A 264 -3.19 13.42 2.75
C SER A 264 -3.74 13.32 4.17
N GLY A 265 -3.33 12.32 4.94
CA GLY A 265 -3.72 12.19 6.36
C GLY A 265 -2.99 13.17 7.28
N SER A 266 -1.89 13.77 6.83
CA SER A 266 -1.06 14.67 7.62
C SER A 266 -1.58 16.12 7.66
N ASP A 267 -2.41 16.51 6.70
CA ASP A 267 -2.92 17.88 6.57
C ASP A 267 -4.28 18.13 7.27
N ALA A 268 -4.84 17.10 7.90
CA ALA A 268 -6.15 17.16 8.57
C ALA A 268 -6.05 17.16 10.11
N GLY A 269 -4.87 17.46 10.68
CA GLY A 269 -4.60 17.53 12.12
C GLY A 269 -4.49 18.96 12.64
#